data_684fae713cc665854405ea1e28b7d4e1
#
_entry.id   684fae713cc665854405ea1e28b7d4e1
#
_cell.length_a   1.000
_cell.length_b   1.000
_cell.length_c   1.000
_cell.angle_alpha   90.00
_cell.angle_beta   90.00
_cell.angle_gamma   90.00
#
_symmetry.space_group_name_H-M   'P 1'
#
loop_
_entity.id
_entity.type
_entity.pdbx_description
1 polymer ?
#
loop_
_entity_poly.entity_id
_entity_poly.type
_entity_poly.pdbx_seq_one_letter_code
_entity_poly.pdbx_strand_id
1 'polypeptide(L)'
;KYGRGIYSHDTALYLRGYSDRTPAKYTMTFPKGYNASSLKRENLIVKRVVPENYELGRIEMKSPSGNPIRVYNLERTLCDILRGSGSDIQIVGEAMKRYAASKDKNIHRLMQYADQLRVKPKVLRYMEVLL
;
A
#
# COMPACT_ATOMS: atom_id res chain seq x y z
N LYS A 1 -3.88 -11.22 -14.44
CA LYS A 1 -5.34 -11.41 -14.43
C LYS A 1 -6.09 -10.08 -14.40
N TYR A 2 -5.68 -9.16 -13.55
CA TYR A 2 -6.36 -7.87 -13.38
C TYR A 2 -5.52 -6.75 -14.01
N GLY A 3 -5.37 -6.81 -15.30
CA GLY A 3 -4.48 -6.01 -16.15
C GLY A 3 -3.92 -4.69 -15.62
N ARG A 4 -4.72 -3.87 -14.97
CA ARG A 4 -4.32 -2.55 -14.49
C ARG A 4 -4.23 -2.45 -12.96
N GLY A 5 -4.58 -3.51 -12.24
CA GLY A 5 -4.59 -3.48 -10.79
C GLY A 5 -3.19 -3.61 -10.19
N ILE A 6 -2.95 -2.86 -9.10
CA ILE A 6 -1.72 -2.95 -8.31
C ILE A 6 -2.13 -3.31 -6.88
N TYR A 7 -1.59 -4.39 -6.34
CA TYR A 7 -1.90 -4.77 -4.96
C TYR A 7 -1.45 -3.67 -4.00
N SER A 8 -2.34 -3.31 -3.08
CA SER A 8 -2.13 -2.13 -2.24
C SER A 8 -2.66 -2.34 -0.83
N HIS A 9 -2.44 -1.34 0.04
CA HIS A 9 -2.98 -1.29 1.40
C HIS A 9 -2.59 -2.53 2.20
N ASP A 10 -3.53 -3.13 2.94
CA ASP A 10 -3.25 -4.29 3.78
C ASP A 10 -2.73 -5.49 2.99
N THR A 11 -3.19 -5.65 1.75
CA THR A 11 -2.71 -6.72 0.88
C THR A 11 -1.23 -6.55 0.55
N ALA A 12 -0.81 -5.32 0.25
CA ALA A 12 0.61 -5.05 -0.02
C ALA A 12 1.45 -5.29 1.24
N LEU A 13 0.97 -4.92 2.41
CA LEU A 13 1.68 -5.22 3.66
C LEU A 13 1.88 -6.73 3.83
N TYR A 14 0.83 -7.49 3.59
CA TYR A 14 0.90 -8.95 3.70
C TYR A 14 1.88 -9.54 2.69
N LEU A 15 1.78 -9.13 1.43
CA LEU A 15 2.66 -9.64 0.37
C LEU A 15 4.11 -9.24 0.59
N ARG A 16 4.36 -8.09 1.19
CA ARG A 16 5.71 -7.60 1.49
C ARG A 16 6.26 -8.10 2.82
N GLY A 17 5.50 -8.94 3.53
CA GLY A 17 5.95 -9.52 4.79
C GLY A 17 5.86 -8.59 6.00
N TYR A 18 5.10 -7.51 5.89
CA TYR A 18 4.92 -6.54 6.98
C TYR A 18 3.64 -6.76 7.78
N SER A 19 2.89 -7.80 7.47
CA SER A 19 1.73 -8.21 8.25
C SER A 19 1.60 -9.72 8.17
N ASP A 20 1.30 -10.35 9.28
CA ASP A 20 1.06 -11.79 9.34
C ASP A 20 -0.41 -12.12 9.09
N ARG A 21 -1.26 -11.11 8.98
CA ARG A 21 -2.69 -11.31 8.77
C ARG A 21 -2.99 -11.49 7.29
N THR A 22 -3.46 -12.67 6.92
CA THR A 22 -3.91 -12.93 5.55
C THR A 22 -5.21 -12.15 5.31
N PRO A 23 -5.25 -11.28 4.30
CA PRO A 23 -6.48 -10.52 4.03
C PRO A 23 -7.62 -11.44 3.61
N ALA A 24 -8.81 -11.18 4.15
CA ALA A 24 -10.02 -11.90 3.72
C ALA A 24 -10.37 -11.57 2.27
N LYS A 25 -10.14 -10.31 1.88
CA LYS A 25 -10.29 -9.84 0.50
C LYS A 25 -9.01 -9.11 0.11
N TYR A 26 -8.55 -9.33 -1.11
CA TYR A 26 -7.40 -8.61 -1.62
C TYR A 26 -7.81 -7.22 -2.06
N THR A 27 -6.94 -6.23 -1.79
CA THR A 27 -7.15 -4.85 -2.19
C THR A 27 -6.23 -4.52 -3.36
N MET A 28 -6.81 -3.95 -4.42
CA MET A 28 -6.04 -3.48 -5.56
C MET A 28 -6.42 -2.04 -5.88
N THR A 29 -5.44 -1.28 -6.33
CA THR A 29 -5.62 0.11 -6.75
C THR A 29 -5.58 0.20 -8.26
N PHE A 30 -6.52 0.96 -8.81
CA PHE A 30 -6.66 1.20 -10.26
C PHE A 30 -6.65 2.70 -10.51
N PRO A 31 -6.28 3.13 -11.72
CA PRO A 31 -6.42 4.55 -12.05
C PRO A 31 -7.89 4.92 -12.19
N LYS A 32 -8.23 6.16 -11.83
CA LYS A 32 -9.59 6.69 -12.07
C LYS A 32 -9.92 6.59 -13.55
N GLY A 33 -11.14 6.24 -13.85
CA GLY A 33 -11.59 6.03 -15.22
C GLY A 33 -11.52 4.59 -15.69
N TYR A 34 -10.75 3.74 -15.01
CA TYR A 34 -10.72 2.31 -15.34
C TYR A 34 -12.02 1.66 -14.85
N ASN A 35 -12.67 0.91 -15.74
CA ASN A 35 -13.91 0.20 -15.39
C ASN A 35 -13.56 -1.11 -14.72
N ALA A 36 -13.71 -1.14 -13.40
CA ALA A 36 -13.42 -2.32 -12.59
C ALA A 36 -14.69 -2.95 -12.02
N SER A 37 -15.86 -2.62 -12.56
CA SER A 37 -17.13 -3.08 -12.01
C SER A 37 -17.26 -4.61 -11.99
N SER A 38 -16.75 -5.29 -13.03
CA SER A 38 -16.76 -6.75 -13.08
C SER A 38 -15.86 -7.39 -12.02
N LEU A 39 -14.84 -6.68 -11.55
CA LEU A 39 -13.88 -7.21 -10.59
C LEU A 39 -14.44 -7.29 -9.19
N LYS A 40 -15.44 -6.50 -8.86
CA LYS A 40 -16.08 -6.55 -7.55
C LYS A 40 -16.73 -7.91 -7.25
N ARG A 41 -17.06 -8.65 -8.29
CA ARG A 41 -17.64 -9.99 -8.16
C ARG A 41 -16.62 -11.03 -7.71
N GLU A 42 -15.33 -10.71 -7.79
CA GLU A 42 -14.26 -11.65 -7.49
C GLU A 42 -13.70 -11.48 -6.08
N ASN A 43 -14.49 -10.94 -5.17
CA ASN A 43 -14.10 -10.78 -3.78
C ASN A 43 -12.88 -9.85 -3.62
N LEU A 44 -12.86 -8.79 -4.41
CA LEU A 44 -11.76 -7.84 -4.48
C LEU A 44 -12.22 -6.48 -3.94
N ILE A 45 -11.38 -5.85 -3.11
CA ILE A 45 -11.59 -4.47 -2.71
C ILE A 45 -10.91 -3.58 -3.75
N VAL A 46 -11.70 -2.73 -4.40
CA VAL A 46 -11.20 -1.85 -5.46
C VAL A 46 -11.02 -0.44 -4.92
N LYS A 47 -9.80 0.08 -5.04
CA LYS A 47 -9.47 1.47 -4.74
C LYS A 47 -9.12 2.18 -6.04
N ARG A 48 -9.36 3.48 -6.12
CA ARG A 48 -9.04 4.28 -7.31
C ARG A 48 -8.26 5.52 -6.92
N VAL A 49 -7.28 5.86 -7.75
CA VAL A 49 -6.45 7.06 -7.54
C VAL A 49 -6.34 7.82 -8.86
N VAL A 50 -6.02 9.11 -8.74
CA VAL A 50 -5.73 9.91 -9.94
C VAL A 50 -4.52 9.34 -10.66
N PRO A 51 -4.44 9.52 -12.01
CA PRO A 51 -3.35 8.92 -12.79
C PRO A 51 -1.95 9.28 -12.27
N GLU A 52 -1.76 10.50 -11.78
CA GLU A 52 -0.47 10.95 -11.26
C GLU A 52 0.01 10.10 -10.09
N ASN A 53 -0.91 9.52 -9.32
CA ASN A 53 -0.58 8.72 -8.14
C ASN A 53 -0.56 7.22 -8.42
N TYR A 54 -1.04 6.79 -9.58
CA TYR A 54 -1.18 5.37 -9.86
C TYR A 54 0.15 4.63 -9.94
N GLU A 55 1.15 5.22 -10.62
CA GLU A 55 2.45 4.59 -10.80
C GLU A 55 3.42 4.82 -9.64
N LEU A 56 3.09 5.71 -8.72
CA LEU A 56 3.98 6.09 -7.63
C LEU A 56 4.26 4.89 -6.72
N GLY A 57 5.50 4.41 -6.72
CA GLY A 57 5.92 3.32 -5.85
C GLY A 57 5.61 1.92 -6.37
N ARG A 58 5.16 1.78 -7.62
CA ARG A 58 4.89 0.46 -8.19
C ARG A 58 6.18 -0.33 -8.36
N ILE A 59 6.17 -1.58 -7.91
CA ILE A 59 7.25 -2.53 -8.14
C ILE A 59 6.67 -3.86 -8.61
N GLU A 60 7.53 -4.72 -9.11
CA GLU A 60 7.16 -6.09 -9.42
C GLU A 60 7.80 -7.03 -8.42
N MET A 61 7.07 -8.10 -8.08
CA MET A 61 7.60 -9.16 -7.23
C MET A 61 6.92 -10.47 -7.63
N LYS A 62 7.42 -11.57 -7.12
CA LYS A 62 6.76 -12.86 -7.31
C LYS A 62 5.77 -13.10 -6.19
N SER A 63 4.59 -13.58 -6.54
CA SER A 63 3.59 -14.01 -5.57
C SER A 63 4.09 -15.27 -4.86
N PRO A 64 3.43 -15.70 -3.76
CA PRO A 64 3.78 -16.98 -3.12
C PRO A 64 3.76 -18.17 -4.06
N SER A 65 2.93 -18.13 -5.11
CA SER A 65 2.89 -19.20 -6.12
C SER A 65 3.92 -19.03 -7.23
N GLY A 66 4.75 -17.99 -7.19
CA GLY A 66 5.83 -17.78 -8.14
C GLY A 66 5.49 -16.97 -9.37
N ASN A 67 4.26 -16.45 -9.48
CA ASN A 67 3.84 -15.63 -10.61
C ASN A 67 4.23 -14.17 -10.40
N PRO A 68 4.63 -13.44 -11.46
CA PRO A 68 4.92 -12.01 -11.33
C PRO A 68 3.66 -11.23 -11.01
N ILE A 69 3.76 -10.34 -10.04
CA ILE A 69 2.65 -9.47 -9.66
C ILE A 69 3.15 -8.05 -9.49
N ARG A 70 2.24 -7.08 -9.61
CA ARG A 70 2.52 -5.69 -9.33
C ARG A 70 2.00 -5.35 -7.94
N VAL A 71 2.84 -4.68 -7.18
CA VAL A 71 2.53 -4.29 -5.81
C VAL A 71 3.20 -2.96 -5.54
N TYR A 72 2.66 -2.17 -4.61
CA TYR A 72 3.33 -0.95 -4.20
C TYR A 72 4.45 -1.27 -3.21
N ASN A 73 5.52 -0.48 -3.26
CA ASN A 73 6.60 -0.61 -2.29
C ASN A 73 6.11 -0.18 -0.90
N LEU A 74 6.96 -0.38 0.11
CA LEU A 74 6.57 -0.12 1.49
C LEU A 74 6.26 1.34 1.76
N GLU A 75 7.06 2.26 1.21
CA GLU A 75 6.83 3.69 1.41
C GLU A 75 5.46 4.12 0.88
N ARG A 76 5.11 3.66 -0.32
CA ARG A 76 3.78 3.95 -0.87
C ARG A 76 2.68 3.30 -0.03
N THR A 77 2.89 2.07 0.38
CA THR A 77 1.88 1.32 1.14
C THR A 77 1.61 1.97 2.49
N LEU A 78 2.65 2.42 3.18
CA LEU A 78 2.47 3.12 4.46
C LEU A 78 1.66 4.39 4.30
N CYS A 79 1.90 5.14 3.22
CA CYS A 79 1.11 6.33 2.93
C CYS A 79 -0.35 5.97 2.68
N ASP A 80 -0.60 4.90 1.93
CA ASP A 80 -1.97 4.50 1.59
C ASP A 80 -2.78 4.08 2.82
N ILE A 81 -2.19 3.32 3.74
CA ILE A 81 -2.92 2.88 4.92
C ILE A 81 -3.18 4.01 5.91
N LEU A 82 -2.42 5.09 5.84
CA LEU A 82 -2.63 6.28 6.67
C LEU A 82 -3.60 7.27 6.04
N ARG A 83 -3.74 7.23 4.72
CA ARG A 83 -4.43 8.27 3.97
C ARG A 83 -5.93 8.27 4.16
N GLY A 84 -6.54 7.11 4.32
CA GLY A 84 -7.97 6.99 4.46
C GLY A 84 -8.36 6.38 5.80
N SER A 85 -9.62 6.00 5.90
CA SER A 85 -10.11 5.14 6.95
C SER A 85 -10.29 3.75 6.35
N GLY A 86 -9.99 2.71 7.08
CA GLY A 86 -10.22 1.35 6.59
C GLY A 86 -9.17 0.36 6.99
N SER A 87 -7.96 0.81 7.27
CA SER A 87 -6.96 -0.08 7.83
C SER A 87 -7.07 -0.06 9.35
N ASP A 88 -6.95 -1.24 9.95
CA ASP A 88 -6.97 -1.41 11.39
C ASP A 88 -5.80 -0.66 12.02
N ILE A 89 -6.08 0.09 13.10
CA ILE A 89 -5.06 0.89 13.76
C ILE A 89 -3.90 0.04 14.28
N GLN A 90 -4.15 -1.20 14.67
CA GLN A 90 -3.08 -2.10 15.10
C GLN A 90 -2.18 -2.50 13.93
N ILE A 91 -2.78 -2.75 12.76
CA ILE A 91 -2.00 -3.07 11.56
C ILE A 91 -1.13 -1.89 11.19
N VAL A 92 -1.69 -0.69 11.21
CA VAL A 92 -0.94 0.54 10.91
C VAL A 92 0.22 0.71 11.87
N GLY A 93 -0.04 0.60 13.17
CA GLY A 93 0.99 0.77 14.19
C GLY A 93 2.13 -0.24 14.07
N GLU A 94 1.80 -1.50 13.86
CA GLU A 94 2.81 -2.55 13.69
C GLU A 94 3.64 -2.33 12.43
N ALA A 95 3.01 -1.95 11.31
CA ALA A 95 3.72 -1.70 10.08
C ALA A 95 4.68 -0.51 10.22
N MET A 96 4.24 0.56 10.85
CA MET A 96 5.08 1.73 11.07
C MET A 96 6.28 1.41 11.97
N LYS A 97 6.07 0.62 13.02
CA LYS A 97 7.16 0.19 13.90
C LYS A 97 8.19 -0.66 13.16
N ARG A 98 7.73 -1.64 12.40
CA ARG A 98 8.63 -2.50 11.61
C ARG A 98 9.43 -1.67 10.62
N TYR A 99 8.78 -0.74 9.97
CA TYR A 99 9.46 0.11 8.99
C TYR A 99 10.52 0.99 9.66
N ALA A 100 10.19 1.62 10.78
CA ALA A 100 11.13 2.49 11.49
C ALA A 100 12.37 1.73 11.95
N ALA A 101 12.22 0.45 12.27
CA ALA A 101 13.34 -0.40 12.70
C ALA A 101 14.08 -1.06 11.54
N SER A 102 13.58 -0.96 10.33
CA SER A 102 14.16 -1.63 9.16
C SER A 102 15.45 -0.95 8.72
N LYS A 103 16.43 -1.76 8.33
CA LYS A 103 17.66 -1.26 7.72
C LYS A 103 17.43 -0.74 6.30
N ASP A 104 16.38 -1.20 5.66
CA ASP A 104 16.07 -0.85 4.29
C ASP A 104 15.15 0.36 4.17
N LYS A 105 14.80 0.98 5.30
CA LYS A 105 13.92 2.15 5.26
C LYS A 105 14.56 3.28 4.47
N ASN A 106 13.70 4.00 3.75
CA ASN A 106 14.10 5.16 2.96
C ASN A 106 13.18 6.32 3.35
N ILE A 107 13.59 7.04 4.38
CA ILE A 107 12.78 8.12 4.96
C ILE A 107 12.56 9.23 3.94
N HIS A 108 13.59 9.54 3.15
CA HIS A 108 13.46 10.57 2.11
C HIS A 108 12.34 10.23 1.11
N ARG A 109 12.34 8.97 0.64
CA ARG A 109 11.31 8.50 -0.28
C ARG A 109 9.92 8.52 0.39
N LEU A 110 9.86 8.08 1.65
CA LEU A 110 8.61 8.09 2.41
C LEU A 110 8.03 9.50 2.47
N MET A 111 8.86 10.49 2.78
CA MET A 111 8.40 11.86 2.91
C MET A 111 8.01 12.46 1.55
N GLN A 112 8.71 12.10 0.48
CA GLN A 112 8.32 12.53 -0.88
C GLN A 112 6.94 11.98 -1.25
N TYR A 113 6.70 10.70 -0.98
CA TYR A 113 5.42 10.08 -1.27
C TYR A 113 4.31 10.68 -0.40
N ALA A 114 4.61 10.89 0.88
CA ALA A 114 3.65 11.46 1.81
C ALA A 114 3.21 12.87 1.38
N ASP A 115 4.13 13.65 0.85
CA ASP A 115 3.84 14.99 0.35
C ASP A 115 2.92 14.90 -0.87
N GLN A 116 3.28 14.07 -1.85
CA GLN A 116 2.48 13.92 -3.07
C GLN A 116 1.09 13.35 -2.76
N LEU A 117 0.98 12.42 -1.85
CA LEU A 117 -0.28 11.77 -1.47
C LEU A 117 -1.05 12.54 -0.40
N ARG A 118 -0.52 13.67 0.06
CA ARG A 118 -1.17 14.59 1.02
C ARG A 118 -1.45 13.92 2.37
N VAL A 119 -0.50 13.12 2.84
CA VAL A 119 -0.61 12.42 4.12
C VAL A 119 0.58 12.73 5.03
N LYS A 120 1.39 13.74 4.66
CA LYS A 120 2.61 14.07 5.37
C LYS A 120 2.42 14.30 6.87
N PRO A 121 1.39 15.05 7.33
CA PRO A 121 1.23 15.26 8.78
C PRO A 121 1.04 13.96 9.56
N LYS A 122 0.32 12.99 8.99
CA LYS A 122 0.11 11.71 9.66
C LYS A 122 1.40 10.88 9.70
N VAL A 123 2.16 10.88 8.62
CA VAL A 123 3.45 10.18 8.57
C VAL A 123 4.42 10.79 9.59
N LEU A 124 4.49 12.11 9.65
CA LEU A 124 5.38 12.80 10.58
C LEU A 124 5.07 12.46 12.03
N ARG A 125 3.80 12.37 12.40
CA ARG A 125 3.44 12.02 13.78
C ARG A 125 3.99 10.67 14.20
N TYR A 126 3.91 9.67 13.32
CA TYR A 126 4.47 8.36 13.61
C TYR A 126 6.00 8.41 13.67
N MET A 127 6.62 9.09 12.72
CA MET A 127 8.08 9.14 12.66
C MET A 127 8.69 9.89 13.86
N GLU A 128 8.05 10.95 14.34
CA GLU A 128 8.52 11.68 15.52
C GLU A 128 8.55 10.80 16.76
N VAL A 129 7.63 9.87 16.89
CA VAL A 129 7.56 8.97 18.03
C VAL A 129 8.52 7.79 17.88
N LEU A 130 8.68 7.27 16.65
CA LEU A 130 9.40 6.02 16.40
C LEU A 130 10.87 6.19 16.03
N LEU A 131 11.23 7.35 15.51
CA LEU A 131 12.62 7.68 15.21
C LEU A 131 13.17 8.68 16.22
#